data_10dd21bab4b456d012f637ceb550a5e3
#
_entry.id   10dd21bab4b456d012f637ceb550a5e3
#
_cell.length_a   1.000
_cell.length_b   1.000
_cell.length_c   1.000
_cell.angle_alpha   90.00
_cell.angle_beta   90.00
_cell.angle_gamma   90.00
#
_symmetry.space_group_name_H-M   'P 1'
#
loop_
_entity.id
_entity.type
_entity.pdbx_description
1 polymer ?
#
loop_
_entity_poly.entity_id
_entity_poly.type
_entity_poly.pdbx_seq_one_letter_code
_entity_poly.pdbx_strand_id
1 'polypeptide(L)'
;DEVPSRGLGDVYKRQGGQTAITNYLATSTPENIQTLTINDTTFVTNRDTTNANTLIGTTGTTDATPDPHFALVELLRTENGRQYGLNIYDSSATGNLTTVKRATKIKITDNSYDEGDGSGHCPGIGTEVYAATAAGSYASTTGIVHVKNSSGTTLTTGKTNLTFRVTALGQQGVSPNYSASSSGPGGQNYRCSYNIESVLLHGGEGWDVGDVVRVHPAHASNASASDGQAYIDVTVTEIETVQVKATLSSNGDGLLRPAPTPFDADTAVTADTILGGLLSALPSGVNGTIIGTGLYLSSTSEFNVEVVEEDLMRVMQSSVNDVTKLPNQCKHGYIVKVANSRMADEDDYYLRFDGENNRDGNGSWSECAKPGIAKSLTNMPVVIQRTATTTFTVKQFTYQDRLVGDDVTNPLPTFVGQRINKVLFFRNRLALLSGENVITSRPGTLGTPDFFVESALTVSASDPIDISAASMFPSELFDGIEINTGLLVFSTNQQFLLSSDDTVLNPDTAKLRSVATFNYNKDIAPISLGTTVAYVDNSNKFSRFNEMANVAREGEPSVVEAVSYTHLRAHETVLH
;
A
#
# COMPACT_ATOMS: atom_id res chain seq x y z
N ASP A 1 -33.45 54.65 3.62
CA ASP A 1 -33.29 55.30 2.29
C ASP A 1 -32.10 54.70 1.60
N GLU A 2 -32.37 53.64 0.85
CA GLU A 2 -31.40 53.02 -0.04
C GLU A 2 -31.21 53.95 -1.27
N VAL A 3 -30.01 54.44 -1.44
CA VAL A 3 -29.60 55.07 -2.69
C VAL A 3 -29.40 53.95 -3.72
N PRO A 4 -30.18 53.91 -4.82
CA PRO A 4 -29.92 52.90 -5.84
C PRO A 4 -28.63 53.25 -6.56
N SER A 5 -27.58 52.45 -6.40
CA SER A 5 -26.40 52.49 -7.21
C SER A 5 -26.76 52.10 -8.65
N ARG A 6 -27.07 53.09 -9.48
CA ARG A 6 -27.09 52.95 -10.95
C ARG A 6 -25.68 52.75 -11.43
N GLY A 7 -25.35 51.56 -11.85
CA GLY A 7 -24.15 51.35 -12.59
C GLY A 7 -23.63 49.95 -12.46
N LEU A 8 -23.84 49.13 -13.48
CA LEU A 8 -23.46 47.74 -13.59
C LEU A 8 -24.36 46.79 -12.76
N GLY A 9 -25.56 46.62 -13.26
CA GLY A 9 -26.49 45.62 -12.72
C GLY A 9 -25.91 44.25 -12.72
N ASP A 10 -26.11 43.58 -11.61
CA ASP A 10 -25.99 42.13 -11.34
C ASP A 10 -25.37 41.22 -12.41
N VAL A 11 -24.10 41.51 -12.75
CA VAL A 11 -23.33 40.70 -13.71
C VAL A 11 -22.60 39.57 -13.01
N TYR A 12 -22.63 39.51 -11.69
CA TYR A 12 -21.88 38.52 -10.90
C TYR A 12 -22.77 37.40 -10.37
N LYS A 13 -22.68 36.23 -10.98
CA LYS A 13 -23.22 35.02 -10.37
C LYS A 13 -22.11 34.36 -9.54
N ARG A 14 -22.30 34.33 -8.23
CA ARG A 14 -21.44 33.58 -7.32
C ARG A 14 -21.92 32.13 -7.29
N GLN A 15 -21.12 31.20 -7.81
CA GLN A 15 -21.43 29.79 -7.79
C GLN A 15 -20.53 29.09 -6.77
N GLY A 16 -21.18 28.37 -5.85
CA GLY A 16 -20.57 27.42 -4.90
C GLY A 16 -19.49 28.01 -3.99
N GLY A 17 -19.57 27.77 -2.70
CA GLY A 17 -18.49 28.14 -1.77
C GLY A 17 -18.30 29.64 -1.54
N GLN A 18 -19.38 30.43 -1.58
CA GLN A 18 -19.32 31.90 -1.40
C GLN A 18 -18.51 32.31 -0.16
N THR A 19 -18.68 31.60 0.96
CA THR A 19 -17.91 31.85 2.18
C THR A 19 -16.41 31.63 1.97
N ALA A 20 -16.04 30.55 1.28
CA ALA A 20 -14.64 30.24 1.00
C ALA A 20 -14.00 31.29 0.08
N ILE A 21 -14.71 31.75 -0.95
CA ILE A 21 -14.25 32.82 -1.84
C ILE A 21 -14.10 34.13 -1.05
N THR A 22 -15.09 34.48 -0.23
CA THR A 22 -15.05 35.69 0.59
C THR A 22 -13.88 35.65 1.59
N ASN A 23 -13.67 34.51 2.22
CA ASN A 23 -12.55 34.32 3.15
C ASN A 23 -11.20 34.39 2.45
N TYR A 24 -11.09 33.79 1.27
CA TYR A 24 -9.84 33.83 0.49
C TYR A 24 -9.48 35.26 0.06
N LEU A 25 -10.46 36.05 -0.35
CA LEU A 25 -10.26 37.43 -0.84
C LEU A 25 -10.26 38.47 0.29
N ALA A 26 -10.48 38.08 1.53
CA ALA A 26 -10.51 39.02 2.66
C ALA A 26 -9.10 39.58 2.92
N THR A 27 -8.94 40.87 2.70
CA THR A 27 -7.71 41.63 3.00
C THR A 27 -8.09 43.07 3.31
N SER A 28 -7.31 43.72 4.17
CA SER A 28 -7.40 45.17 4.42
C SER A 28 -6.54 46.01 3.47
N THR A 29 -5.68 45.34 2.69
CA THR A 29 -4.69 45.97 1.83
C THR A 29 -4.94 45.55 0.38
N PRO A 30 -5.55 46.41 -0.46
CA PRO A 30 -5.89 46.06 -1.85
C PRO A 30 -4.69 45.60 -2.68
N GLU A 31 -3.49 46.10 -2.40
CA GLU A 31 -2.23 45.76 -3.07
C GLU A 31 -1.84 44.29 -2.90
N ASN A 32 -2.41 43.60 -1.88
CA ASN A 32 -2.20 42.17 -1.68
C ASN A 32 -3.00 41.30 -2.65
N ILE A 33 -4.01 41.86 -3.32
CA ILE A 33 -4.73 41.19 -4.39
C ILE A 33 -3.93 41.32 -5.69
N GLN A 34 -3.48 40.19 -6.20
CA GLN A 34 -2.77 40.09 -7.47
C GLN A 34 -3.64 39.34 -8.49
N THR A 35 -3.52 39.70 -9.74
CA THR A 35 -4.31 39.11 -10.83
C THR A 35 -3.44 38.70 -11.99
N LEU A 36 -3.88 37.62 -12.67
CA LEU A 36 -3.32 37.18 -13.95
C LEU A 36 -4.48 36.79 -14.88
N THR A 37 -4.59 37.44 -16.02
CA THR A 37 -5.62 37.09 -17.01
C THR A 37 -5.02 36.28 -18.14
N ILE A 38 -5.61 35.12 -18.40
CA ILE A 38 -5.27 34.24 -19.51
C ILE A 38 -6.57 33.90 -20.23
N ASN A 39 -6.69 34.32 -21.47
CA ASN A 39 -7.93 34.21 -22.24
C ASN A 39 -9.15 34.81 -21.49
N ASP A 40 -10.20 34.03 -21.29
CA ASP A 40 -11.44 34.44 -20.59
C ASP A 40 -11.41 34.16 -19.06
N THR A 41 -10.25 33.81 -18.51
CA THR A 41 -10.09 33.46 -17.10
C THR A 41 -9.08 34.38 -16.44
N THR A 42 -9.47 35.05 -15.36
CA THR A 42 -8.58 35.85 -14.51
C THR A 42 -8.37 35.12 -13.18
N PHE A 43 -7.15 34.69 -12.93
CA PHE A 43 -6.71 34.17 -11.62
C PHE A 43 -6.55 35.34 -10.65
N VAL A 44 -7.04 35.15 -9.44
CA VAL A 44 -6.94 36.15 -8.38
C VAL A 44 -6.28 35.53 -7.17
N THR A 45 -5.17 36.09 -6.76
CA THR A 45 -4.36 35.64 -5.62
C THR A 45 -4.41 36.69 -4.52
N ASN A 46 -4.51 36.24 -3.27
CA ASN A 46 -4.38 37.08 -2.09
C ASN A 46 -3.11 36.73 -1.31
N ARG A 47 -2.19 37.66 -1.22
CA ARG A 47 -0.91 37.54 -0.51
C ARG A 47 -1.07 37.35 1.00
N ASP A 48 -2.24 37.64 1.58
CA ASP A 48 -2.53 37.48 3.01
C ASP A 48 -3.06 36.08 3.34
N THR A 49 -3.50 35.30 2.33
CA THR A 49 -4.18 34.02 2.55
C THR A 49 -3.19 32.86 2.49
N THR A 50 -3.15 32.08 3.54
CA THR A 50 -2.38 30.82 3.62
C THR A 50 -3.14 29.71 2.92
N ASN A 51 -2.43 28.94 2.08
CA ASN A 51 -2.99 27.80 1.38
C ASN A 51 -2.92 26.53 2.24
N ALA A 52 -3.93 25.70 2.10
CA ALA A 52 -4.01 24.45 2.81
C ALA A 52 -4.44 23.32 1.86
N ASN A 53 -4.25 22.11 2.29
CA ASN A 53 -4.73 20.94 1.60
C ASN A 53 -5.83 20.25 2.40
N THR A 54 -6.62 19.42 1.73
CA THR A 54 -7.64 18.59 2.36
C THR A 54 -7.12 17.17 2.49
N LEU A 55 -7.23 16.62 3.69
CA LEU A 55 -6.99 15.19 3.90
C LEU A 55 -8.10 14.37 3.24
N ILE A 56 -7.72 13.25 2.66
CA ILE A 56 -8.69 12.25 2.21
C ILE A 56 -9.42 11.76 3.46
N GLY A 57 -10.72 11.96 3.49
CA GLY A 57 -11.53 11.46 4.58
C GLY A 57 -11.49 9.93 4.63
N THR A 58 -11.50 9.37 5.81
CA THR A 58 -11.64 7.94 6.04
C THR A 58 -13.00 7.39 5.63
N THR A 59 -13.92 8.28 5.32
CA THR A 59 -15.30 7.95 4.94
C THR A 59 -15.57 8.35 3.49
N GLY A 60 -15.59 7.36 2.59
CA GLY A 60 -16.28 7.50 1.32
C GLY A 60 -15.51 8.10 0.15
N THR A 61 -14.19 8.16 0.17
CA THR A 61 -13.43 8.51 -1.03
C THR A 61 -13.16 7.26 -1.87
N THR A 62 -13.27 7.41 -3.17
CA THR A 62 -13.08 6.34 -4.17
C THR A 62 -11.70 5.69 -4.16
N ASP A 63 -10.74 6.25 -3.42
CA ASP A 63 -9.36 5.78 -3.33
C ASP A 63 -9.03 5.11 -1.99
N ALA A 64 -10.01 4.94 -1.11
CA ALA A 64 -9.83 4.09 0.06
C ALA A 64 -9.99 2.63 -0.36
N THR A 65 -9.20 1.74 0.24
CA THR A 65 -9.50 0.30 0.14
C THR A 65 -10.94 0.04 0.58
N PRO A 66 -11.68 -0.86 -0.09
CA PRO A 66 -13.07 -1.12 0.24
C PRO A 66 -13.29 -1.52 1.70
N ASP A 67 -12.32 -2.17 2.30
CA ASP A 67 -12.36 -2.65 3.67
C ASP A 67 -11.10 -2.20 4.42
N PRO A 68 -11.17 -1.94 5.74
CA PRO A 68 -10.03 -1.46 6.52
C PRO A 68 -8.93 -2.52 6.68
N HIS A 69 -9.31 -3.80 6.77
CA HIS A 69 -8.39 -4.92 6.89
C HIS A 69 -8.81 -6.01 5.91
N PHE A 70 -7.90 -6.41 5.04
CA PHE A 70 -8.20 -7.28 3.91
C PHE A 70 -6.99 -8.13 3.51
N ALA A 71 -7.29 -9.23 2.84
CA ALA A 71 -6.30 -10.08 2.18
C ALA A 71 -6.94 -10.73 0.94
N LEU A 72 -6.14 -11.08 -0.04
CA LEU A 72 -6.52 -11.95 -1.14
C LEU A 72 -5.68 -13.22 -1.07
N VAL A 73 -6.33 -14.35 -1.03
CA VAL A 73 -5.71 -15.66 -1.14
C VAL A 73 -5.95 -16.16 -2.57
N GLU A 74 -4.91 -16.21 -3.36
CA GLU A 74 -4.98 -16.67 -4.74
C GLU A 74 -4.64 -18.16 -4.81
N LEU A 75 -5.47 -18.94 -5.47
CA LEU A 75 -5.23 -20.33 -5.78
C LEU A 75 -4.40 -20.42 -7.07
N LEU A 76 -3.18 -20.91 -6.96
CA LEU A 76 -2.25 -21.01 -8.09
C LEU A 76 -2.47 -22.28 -8.91
N ARG A 77 -2.79 -23.40 -8.25
CA ARG A 77 -3.06 -24.67 -8.91
C ARG A 77 -3.88 -25.60 -8.02
N THR A 78 -4.56 -26.54 -8.66
CA THR A 78 -5.35 -27.56 -8.02
C THR A 78 -4.71 -28.92 -8.23
N GLU A 79 -4.46 -29.65 -7.16
CA GLU A 79 -3.85 -30.98 -7.20
C GLU A 79 -4.60 -31.94 -6.27
N ASN A 80 -4.79 -33.20 -6.72
CA ASN A 80 -5.38 -34.23 -5.89
C ASN A 80 -4.41 -34.68 -4.78
N GLY A 81 -4.94 -34.98 -3.60
CA GLY A 81 -4.14 -35.47 -2.48
C GLY A 81 -3.28 -34.42 -1.79
N ARG A 82 -3.46 -33.12 -2.10
CA ARG A 82 -2.79 -32.02 -1.43
C ARG A 82 -3.71 -31.35 -0.40
N GLN A 83 -3.10 -30.67 0.56
CA GLN A 83 -3.80 -29.95 1.60
C GLN A 83 -3.80 -28.46 1.31
N TYR A 84 -4.98 -27.86 1.33
CA TYR A 84 -5.17 -26.42 1.21
C TYR A 84 -5.58 -25.86 2.56
N GLY A 85 -4.79 -24.96 3.14
CA GLY A 85 -5.03 -24.44 4.47
C GLY A 85 -4.59 -23.00 4.62
N LEU A 86 -5.30 -22.27 5.50
CA LEU A 86 -4.99 -20.90 5.88
C LEU A 86 -4.74 -20.83 7.37
N ASN A 87 -3.71 -20.11 7.78
CA ASN A 87 -3.52 -19.65 9.14
C ASN A 87 -3.98 -18.18 9.20
N ILE A 88 -4.98 -17.88 10.03
CA ILE A 88 -5.47 -16.53 10.23
C ILE A 88 -5.18 -16.12 11.68
N TYR A 89 -4.47 -15.01 11.84
CA TYR A 89 -4.01 -14.51 13.13
C TYR A 89 -4.62 -13.15 13.43
N ASP A 90 -5.03 -12.92 14.66
CA ASP A 90 -5.41 -11.60 15.15
C ASP A 90 -4.14 -10.78 15.40
N SER A 91 -3.93 -9.71 14.62
CA SER A 91 -2.80 -8.79 14.81
C SER A 91 -3.03 -7.77 15.93
N SER A 92 -4.29 -7.61 16.38
CA SER A 92 -4.63 -6.70 17.48
C SER A 92 -4.24 -7.25 18.85
N ALA A 93 -3.90 -8.53 18.95
CA ALA A 93 -3.31 -9.12 20.15
C ALA A 93 -1.90 -8.55 20.38
N THR A 94 -1.86 -7.29 20.76
CA THR A 94 -0.66 -6.58 21.13
C THR A 94 0.00 -7.28 22.32
N GLY A 95 1.10 -7.97 22.05
CA GLY A 95 2.08 -8.27 23.06
C GLY A 95 2.29 -9.73 23.44
N ASN A 96 1.42 -10.66 23.09
CA ASN A 96 1.63 -12.06 23.47
C ASN A 96 1.76 -12.95 22.22
N LEU A 97 2.95 -12.95 21.63
CA LEU A 97 3.37 -14.02 20.76
C LEU A 97 3.40 -15.30 21.61
N THR A 98 2.50 -16.23 21.33
CA THR A 98 2.55 -17.54 21.95
C THR A 98 3.57 -18.38 21.20
N THR A 99 4.56 -18.87 21.91
CA THR A 99 5.54 -19.78 21.34
C THR A 99 4.92 -21.15 21.24
N VAL A 100 4.76 -21.63 20.03
CA VAL A 100 4.17 -22.94 19.73
C VAL A 100 5.26 -23.86 19.19
N LYS A 101 5.35 -25.06 19.75
CA LYS A 101 6.21 -26.13 19.24
C LYS A 101 5.41 -27.03 18.33
N ARG A 102 5.83 -27.18 17.10
CA ARG A 102 5.22 -28.05 16.07
C ARG A 102 6.17 -29.17 15.70
N ALA A 103 5.66 -30.37 15.53
CA ALA A 103 6.44 -31.47 15.00
C ALA A 103 6.71 -31.23 13.50
N THR A 104 7.97 -31.34 13.09
CA THR A 104 8.37 -31.28 11.67
C THR A 104 8.75 -32.64 11.12
N LYS A 105 9.03 -33.61 12.01
CA LYS A 105 9.38 -34.95 11.62
C LYS A 105 8.95 -35.99 12.64
N ILE A 106 8.48 -37.09 12.14
CA ILE A 106 8.08 -38.26 12.94
C ILE A 106 8.79 -39.53 12.45
N LYS A 107 8.91 -40.51 13.31
CA LYS A 107 9.49 -41.81 12.99
C LYS A 107 8.78 -42.91 13.76
N ILE A 108 8.56 -44.05 13.15
CA ILE A 108 8.12 -45.27 13.86
C ILE A 108 9.29 -45.80 14.69
N THR A 109 9.08 -45.95 15.99
CA THR A 109 10.12 -46.35 16.94
C THR A 109 9.87 -47.70 17.55
N ASP A 110 8.61 -48.14 17.60
CA ASP A 110 8.26 -49.47 18.07
C ASP A 110 7.06 -50.00 17.30
N ASN A 111 6.99 -51.33 17.18
CA ASN A 111 5.98 -52.01 16.42
C ASN A 111 5.77 -53.40 17.01
N SER A 112 4.67 -53.62 17.69
CA SER A 112 4.33 -54.90 18.28
C SER A 112 3.60 -55.86 17.32
N TYR A 113 3.37 -55.46 16.08
CA TYR A 113 2.73 -56.31 15.05
C TYR A 113 3.64 -57.43 14.56
N ASP A 114 4.92 -57.49 14.96
CA ASP A 114 5.84 -58.55 14.62
C ASP A 114 5.48 -59.90 15.31
N GLU A 115 4.58 -59.89 16.27
CA GLU A 115 4.05 -61.09 16.92
C GLU A 115 2.82 -61.58 16.18
N GLY A 116 2.95 -62.58 15.38
CA GLY A 116 1.82 -63.20 14.67
C GLY A 116 0.72 -63.67 15.62
N ASP A 117 -0.51 -63.65 15.15
CA ASP A 117 -1.73 -64.06 15.90
C ASP A 117 -1.86 -65.58 16.17
N GLY A 118 -0.80 -66.32 15.87
CA GLY A 118 -0.79 -67.78 16.03
C GLY A 118 -1.61 -68.52 14.99
N SER A 119 -2.32 -67.91 14.10
CA SER A 119 -3.18 -68.50 13.07
C SER A 119 -2.45 -68.72 11.73
N GLY A 120 -1.20 -68.26 11.62
CA GLY A 120 -0.43 -68.40 10.39
C GLY A 120 -0.76 -67.35 9.31
N HIS A 121 -1.50 -66.32 9.67
CA HIS A 121 -1.85 -65.23 8.79
C HIS A 121 -1.31 -63.91 9.35
N CYS A 122 -0.74 -63.09 8.47
CA CYS A 122 -0.39 -61.72 8.80
C CYS A 122 -1.49 -60.79 8.32
N PRO A 123 -2.22 -60.16 9.21
CA PRO A 123 -3.26 -59.21 8.79
C PRO A 123 -2.64 -58.04 8.07
N GLY A 124 -3.15 -57.73 6.89
CA GLY A 124 -2.84 -56.47 6.19
C GLY A 124 -3.59 -55.33 6.85
N ILE A 125 -2.86 -54.29 7.24
CA ILE A 125 -3.46 -53.16 7.97
C ILE A 125 -3.89 -52.04 7.01
N GLY A 126 -3.22 -51.94 5.86
CA GLY A 126 -3.53 -50.88 4.89
C GLY A 126 -2.96 -49.50 5.29
N THR A 127 -3.63 -48.46 4.85
CA THR A 127 -3.22 -47.07 5.08
C THR A 127 -4.28 -46.35 5.91
N GLU A 128 -3.87 -45.79 7.03
CA GLU A 128 -4.76 -45.06 7.92
C GLU A 128 -4.20 -43.68 8.31
N VAL A 129 -5.08 -42.71 8.58
CA VAL A 129 -4.75 -41.38 9.03
C VAL A 129 -5.18 -41.17 10.47
N TYR A 130 -4.26 -40.72 11.29
CA TYR A 130 -4.47 -40.47 12.72
C TYR A 130 -4.30 -39.00 13.04
N ALA A 131 -5.14 -38.48 13.96
CA ALA A 131 -5.01 -37.14 14.53
C ALA A 131 -4.86 -37.28 16.05
N ALA A 132 -3.68 -36.95 16.57
CA ALA A 132 -3.36 -37.15 17.97
C ALA A 132 -3.47 -35.84 18.77
N THR A 133 -4.16 -35.91 19.91
CA THR A 133 -4.19 -34.86 20.92
C THR A 133 -3.98 -35.46 22.30
N ALA A 134 -3.31 -34.75 23.21
CA ALA A 134 -3.07 -35.24 24.56
C ALA A 134 -4.35 -35.42 25.41
N ALA A 135 -5.42 -34.73 25.06
CA ALA A 135 -6.72 -34.84 25.74
C ALA A 135 -7.54 -36.05 25.35
N GLY A 136 -7.10 -36.80 24.37
CA GLY A 136 -7.84 -37.92 23.78
C GLY A 136 -7.17 -39.27 24.05
N SER A 137 -6.82 -39.57 25.28
CA SER A 137 -6.46 -40.92 25.60
C SER A 137 -7.70 -41.81 25.38
N TYR A 138 -7.65 -42.51 24.25
CA TYR A 138 -8.66 -43.53 23.94
C TYR A 138 -10.04 -43.05 23.46
N ALA A 139 -10.15 -42.74 22.19
CA ALA A 139 -11.45 -42.85 21.52
C ALA A 139 -11.41 -44.08 20.60
N SER A 140 -12.29 -45.01 20.80
CA SER A 140 -12.40 -46.25 20.03
C SER A 140 -12.62 -46.07 18.52
N THR A 141 -12.81 -44.86 18.09
CA THR A 141 -13.01 -44.45 16.68
C THR A 141 -11.77 -43.86 16.02
N THR A 142 -10.72 -43.48 16.77
CA THR A 142 -9.54 -42.82 16.22
C THR A 142 -8.29 -43.70 16.17
N GLY A 143 -8.35 -44.88 16.74
CA GLY A 143 -7.23 -45.83 16.80
C GLY A 143 -6.03 -45.38 17.65
N ILE A 144 -6.10 -44.22 18.34
CA ILE A 144 -5.03 -43.74 19.21
C ILE A 144 -5.19 -44.34 20.60
N VAL A 145 -4.14 -44.99 21.09
CA VAL A 145 -4.13 -45.63 22.40
C VAL A 145 -3.69 -44.63 23.49
N HIS A 146 -2.60 -43.96 23.29
CA HIS A 146 -2.12 -42.92 24.19
C HIS A 146 -1.05 -42.03 23.55
N VAL A 147 -0.82 -40.89 24.19
CA VAL A 147 0.31 -40.01 23.93
C VAL A 147 1.20 -40.00 25.17
N LYS A 148 2.48 -40.31 25.01
CA LYS A 148 3.48 -40.31 26.10
C LYS A 148 4.58 -39.29 25.79
N ASN A 149 5.18 -38.73 26.85
CA ASN A 149 6.41 -37.93 26.71
C ASN A 149 7.65 -38.84 26.56
N SER A 150 8.81 -38.20 26.33
CA SER A 150 10.10 -38.90 26.21
C SER A 150 10.49 -39.74 27.43
N SER A 151 9.89 -39.50 28.61
CA SER A 151 10.09 -40.25 29.84
C SER A 151 9.08 -41.41 30.00
N GLY A 152 8.22 -41.64 29.02
CA GLY A 152 7.18 -42.69 29.05
C GLY A 152 5.94 -42.35 29.86
N THR A 153 5.81 -41.13 30.39
CA THR A 153 4.63 -40.69 31.14
C THR A 153 3.50 -40.34 30.19
N THR A 154 2.32 -40.90 30.43
CA THR A 154 1.12 -40.59 29.64
C THR A 154 0.71 -39.14 29.84
N LEU A 155 0.52 -38.43 28.72
CA LEU A 155 0.11 -37.01 28.70
C LEU A 155 -1.42 -36.94 28.62
N THR A 156 -2.00 -36.01 29.37
CA THR A 156 -3.46 -35.80 29.41
C THR A 156 -3.85 -34.40 28.88
N THR A 157 -2.89 -33.50 28.74
CA THR A 157 -3.12 -32.12 28.27
C THR A 157 -1.91 -31.58 27.51
N GLY A 158 -2.07 -30.49 26.80
CA GLY A 158 -0.99 -29.68 26.25
C GLY A 158 -0.45 -30.09 24.89
N LYS A 159 -1.02 -31.06 24.24
CA LYS A 159 -0.67 -31.49 22.89
C LYS A 159 -1.93 -31.45 22.02
N THR A 160 -1.85 -30.88 20.84
CA THR A 160 -3.00 -30.76 19.94
C THR A 160 -2.65 -31.23 18.53
N ASN A 161 -3.59 -31.80 17.86
CA ASN A 161 -3.73 -32.00 16.41
C ASN A 161 -2.48 -32.40 15.61
N LEU A 162 -1.60 -33.23 16.15
CA LEU A 162 -0.60 -33.92 15.34
C LEU A 162 -1.31 -34.88 14.40
N THR A 163 -1.27 -34.63 13.11
CA THR A 163 -1.92 -35.49 12.11
C THR A 163 -0.86 -36.19 11.25
N PHE A 164 -0.97 -37.48 11.16
CA PHE A 164 -0.04 -38.31 10.40
C PHE A 164 -0.75 -39.50 9.78
N ARG A 165 -0.15 -40.03 8.74
CA ARG A 165 -0.60 -41.24 8.05
C ARG A 165 0.38 -42.35 8.34
N VAL A 166 -0.14 -43.52 8.67
CA VAL A 166 0.63 -44.77 8.79
C VAL A 166 0.17 -45.71 7.70
N THR A 167 1.12 -46.26 6.97
CA THR A 167 0.90 -47.35 6.00
C THR A 167 1.60 -48.59 6.52
N ALA A 168 0.87 -49.64 6.73
CA ALA A 168 1.43 -50.89 7.21
C ALA A 168 0.96 -52.07 6.31
N LEU A 169 1.89 -52.65 5.60
CA LEU A 169 1.66 -53.81 4.73
C LEU A 169 2.35 -55.02 5.33
N GLY A 170 1.55 -55.98 5.77
CA GLY A 170 2.04 -57.24 6.34
C GLY A 170 2.55 -58.21 5.27
N GLN A 171 3.70 -58.79 5.51
CA GLN A 171 4.23 -59.90 4.73
C GLN A 171 4.44 -61.11 5.63
N GLN A 172 4.11 -62.29 5.14
CA GLN A 172 4.33 -63.54 5.86
C GLN A 172 5.81 -63.95 5.75
N GLY A 173 6.46 -64.11 6.90
CA GLY A 173 7.83 -64.60 6.99
C GLY A 173 7.95 -65.76 7.96
N VAL A 174 8.78 -66.73 7.64
CA VAL A 174 9.14 -67.82 8.56
C VAL A 174 10.41 -67.44 9.32
N SER A 175 10.34 -67.36 10.66
CA SER A 175 11.55 -67.12 11.47
C SER A 175 12.17 -68.41 11.92
N PRO A 176 13.46 -68.73 11.62
CA PRO A 176 14.09 -69.97 12.01
C PRO A 176 14.51 -70.08 13.48
N ASN A 177 14.29 -69.06 14.31
CA ASN A 177 14.86 -68.98 15.66
C ASN A 177 13.86 -68.80 16.81
N TYR A 178 12.62 -69.18 16.66
CA TYR A 178 11.70 -69.07 17.75
C TYR A 178 11.46 -70.48 18.38
N SER A 179 11.85 -70.62 19.65
CA SER A 179 11.51 -71.84 20.40
C SER A 179 10.04 -71.80 20.83
N ALA A 180 9.23 -72.65 20.25
CA ALA A 180 7.83 -72.69 20.48
C ALA A 180 7.49 -73.28 21.87
N SER A 181 6.68 -72.54 22.62
CA SER A 181 5.90 -73.10 23.72
C SER A 181 4.40 -72.85 23.56
N SER A 182 3.86 -72.97 22.38
CA SER A 182 2.40 -73.07 22.20
C SER A 182 2.09 -74.02 21.05
N SER A 183 1.45 -75.07 21.38
CA SER A 183 0.94 -76.16 20.54
C SER A 183 -0.23 -75.64 19.67
N GLY A 184 0.04 -75.17 18.52
CA GLY A 184 -0.93 -75.05 17.42
C GLY A 184 -0.77 -76.20 16.46
N PRO A 185 -1.81 -76.66 15.75
CA PRO A 185 -1.72 -77.78 14.80
C PRO A 185 -0.86 -77.34 13.59
N GLY A 186 0.42 -77.82 13.61
CA GLY A 186 1.32 -77.59 12.51
C GLY A 186 2.77 -77.15 12.88
N GLY A 187 3.03 -76.85 14.14
CA GLY A 187 4.40 -76.69 14.69
C GLY A 187 5.32 -75.61 14.06
N GLN A 188 4.80 -74.68 13.35
CA GLN A 188 5.61 -73.55 12.76
C GLN A 188 5.09 -72.21 13.29
N ASN A 189 5.96 -71.51 13.98
CA ASN A 189 5.73 -70.11 14.37
C ASN A 189 6.02 -69.18 13.21
N TYR A 190 5.03 -68.49 12.74
CA TYR A 190 5.15 -67.47 11.72
C TYR A 190 5.39 -66.12 12.38
N ARG A 191 6.40 -65.40 11.96
CA ARG A 191 6.56 -63.97 12.26
C ARG A 191 6.01 -63.16 11.10
N CYS A 192 5.20 -62.22 11.41
CA CYS A 192 4.77 -61.22 10.42
C CYS A 192 5.80 -60.12 10.33
N SER A 193 6.34 -59.86 9.16
CA SER A 193 7.12 -58.67 8.90
C SER A 193 6.24 -57.64 8.22
N TYR A 194 6.27 -56.42 8.72
CA TYR A 194 5.49 -55.34 8.17
C TYR A 194 6.42 -54.32 7.53
N ASN A 195 6.05 -53.87 6.33
CA ASN A 195 6.60 -52.66 5.76
C ASN A 195 5.74 -51.52 6.25
N ILE A 196 6.27 -50.73 7.20
CA ILE A 196 5.53 -49.67 7.86
C ILE A 196 6.16 -48.34 7.54
N GLU A 197 5.36 -47.43 7.03
CA GLU A 197 5.76 -46.04 6.74
C GLU A 197 4.88 -45.07 7.51
N SER A 198 5.48 -43.99 8.00
CA SER A 198 4.77 -42.88 8.60
C SER A 198 5.06 -41.58 7.86
N VAL A 199 4.02 -40.82 7.57
CA VAL A 199 4.11 -39.53 6.93
C VAL A 199 3.42 -38.50 7.80
N LEU A 200 4.15 -37.46 8.19
CA LEU A 200 3.58 -36.34 8.91
C LEU A 200 2.73 -35.53 7.94
N LEU A 201 1.49 -35.25 8.29
CA LEU A 201 0.55 -34.42 7.53
C LEU A 201 0.43 -33.05 8.17
N HIS A 202 0.46 -32.96 9.51
CA HIS A 202 0.36 -31.75 10.27
C HIS A 202 1.09 -31.85 11.61
N GLY A 203 1.89 -30.84 11.94
CA GLY A 203 2.77 -30.86 13.11
C GLY A 203 2.10 -30.63 14.46
N GLY A 204 0.83 -30.24 14.49
CA GLY A 204 0.11 -29.94 15.73
C GLY A 204 0.76 -28.81 16.54
N GLU A 205 0.42 -28.73 17.82
CA GLU A 205 0.99 -27.76 18.73
C GLU A 205 1.37 -28.37 20.08
N GLY A 206 2.40 -27.81 20.70
CA GLY A 206 2.86 -28.22 22.01
C GLY A 206 3.72 -29.49 22.03
N TRP A 207 4.13 -30.02 20.88
CA TRP A 207 4.90 -31.24 20.77
C TRP A 207 6.38 -31.05 21.09
N ASP A 208 6.96 -32.04 21.75
CA ASP A 208 8.38 -32.08 22.10
C ASP A 208 9.07 -33.27 21.42
N VAL A 209 10.37 -33.13 21.18
CA VAL A 209 11.18 -34.26 20.69
C VAL A 209 11.14 -35.38 21.68
N GLY A 210 10.84 -36.60 21.22
CA GLY A 210 10.68 -37.79 22.04
C GLY A 210 9.27 -38.05 22.51
N ASP A 211 8.29 -37.21 22.17
CA ASP A 211 6.88 -37.52 22.40
C ASP A 211 6.46 -38.71 21.51
N VAL A 212 5.71 -39.64 22.08
CA VAL A 212 5.31 -40.85 21.42
C VAL A 212 3.79 -40.93 21.32
N VAL A 213 3.29 -41.13 20.14
CA VAL A 213 1.88 -41.44 19.88
C VAL A 213 1.76 -42.93 19.59
N ARG A 214 1.06 -43.68 20.45
CA ARG A 214 0.74 -45.06 20.23
C ARG A 214 -0.58 -45.18 19.49
N VAL A 215 -0.53 -45.76 18.31
CA VAL A 215 -1.72 -46.04 17.50
C VAL A 215 -1.98 -47.53 17.40
N HIS A 216 -3.23 -47.84 17.37
CA HIS A 216 -3.73 -49.19 17.08
C HIS A 216 -4.37 -49.12 15.68
N PRO A 217 -3.72 -49.59 14.63
CA PRO A 217 -4.36 -49.68 13.33
C PRO A 217 -5.66 -50.42 13.43
N ALA A 218 -6.74 -49.86 12.91
CA ALA A 218 -8.07 -50.43 13.05
C ALA A 218 -8.15 -51.81 12.37
N HIS A 219 -7.86 -52.81 13.10
CA HIS A 219 -8.35 -54.13 12.76
C HIS A 219 -9.86 -54.12 13.02
N ALA A 220 -10.61 -54.01 11.94
CA ALA A 220 -12.05 -53.98 11.95
C ALA A 220 -12.57 -55.07 12.90
N SER A 221 -13.13 -54.73 14.01
CA SER A 221 -14.07 -55.49 14.82
C SER A 221 -13.81 -55.67 16.31
N ASN A 222 -12.69 -55.28 16.88
CA ASN A 222 -12.53 -55.44 18.33
C ASN A 222 -12.40 -54.09 19.07
N ALA A 223 -13.50 -53.72 19.68
CA ALA A 223 -13.76 -52.45 20.36
C ALA A 223 -13.03 -52.27 21.70
N SER A 224 -11.92 -52.94 21.94
CA SER A 224 -11.19 -52.83 23.19
C SER A 224 -9.68 -52.83 22.96
N ALA A 225 -9.17 -51.85 22.25
CA ALA A 225 -7.73 -51.65 22.19
C ALA A 225 -7.23 -51.32 23.61
N SER A 226 -6.49 -52.20 24.24
CA SER A 226 -5.77 -52.01 25.47
C SER A 226 -4.27 -51.95 25.15
N ASP A 227 -3.46 -51.41 26.07
CA ASP A 227 -1.99 -51.38 25.93
C ASP A 227 -1.32 -52.74 25.65
N GLY A 228 -2.08 -53.83 25.78
CA GLY A 228 -1.63 -55.21 25.55
C GLY A 228 -1.94 -55.74 24.14
N GLN A 229 -2.51 -54.94 23.23
CA GLN A 229 -2.76 -55.35 21.85
C GLN A 229 -1.71 -54.77 20.90
N ALA A 230 -1.65 -55.33 19.68
CA ALA A 230 -0.72 -54.91 18.67
C ALA A 230 -0.83 -53.39 18.38
N TYR A 231 0.28 -52.71 18.42
CA TYR A 231 0.37 -51.24 18.31
C TYR A 231 1.57 -50.82 17.45
N ILE A 232 1.54 -49.57 17.04
CA ILE A 232 2.66 -48.86 16.41
C ILE A 232 2.93 -47.60 17.21
N ASP A 233 4.16 -47.42 17.64
CA ASP A 233 4.63 -46.19 18.30
C ASP A 233 5.27 -45.25 17.27
N VAL A 234 4.70 -44.06 17.14
CA VAL A 234 5.19 -42.99 16.29
C VAL A 234 5.77 -41.89 17.18
N THR A 235 7.06 -41.65 17.05
CA THR A 235 7.79 -40.69 17.88
C THR A 235 8.07 -39.40 17.08
N VAL A 236 7.87 -38.26 17.71
CA VAL A 236 8.31 -36.94 17.20
C VAL A 236 9.83 -36.87 17.31
N THR A 237 10.51 -36.73 16.18
CA THR A 237 11.99 -36.68 16.13
C THR A 237 12.55 -35.27 15.91
N GLU A 238 11.80 -34.41 15.30
CA GLU A 238 12.19 -33.02 15.09
C GLU A 238 10.98 -32.10 15.33
N ILE A 239 11.25 -30.91 15.86
CA ILE A 239 10.26 -29.86 16.08
C ILE A 239 10.78 -28.53 15.56
N GLU A 240 9.87 -27.65 15.21
CA GLU A 240 10.14 -26.21 15.05
C GLU A 240 9.47 -25.44 16.17
N THR A 241 10.03 -24.29 16.50
CA THR A 241 9.44 -23.35 17.44
C THR A 241 8.98 -22.13 16.68
N VAL A 242 7.67 -21.95 16.60
CA VAL A 242 7.03 -20.88 15.86
C VAL A 242 6.39 -19.92 16.86
N GLN A 243 6.58 -18.63 16.64
CA GLN A 243 5.84 -17.62 17.38
C GLN A 243 4.55 -17.34 16.63
N VAL A 244 3.43 -17.64 17.24
CA VAL A 244 2.10 -17.37 16.69
C VAL A 244 1.42 -16.28 17.51
N LYS A 245 0.79 -15.34 16.83
CA LYS A 245 -0.16 -14.43 17.44
C LYS A 245 -1.47 -15.18 17.73
N ALA A 246 -2.30 -14.65 18.61
CA ALA A 246 -3.60 -15.27 18.92
C ALA A 246 -4.36 -15.56 17.64
N THR A 247 -4.88 -16.77 17.52
CA THR A 247 -5.57 -17.23 16.31
C THR A 247 -7.04 -16.85 16.35
N LEU A 248 -7.60 -16.40 15.24
CA LEU A 248 -9.04 -16.14 15.09
C LEU A 248 -9.84 -17.44 14.87
N SER A 249 -9.18 -18.58 14.78
CA SER A 249 -9.83 -19.87 14.53
C SER A 249 -10.53 -20.40 15.77
N SER A 250 -11.78 -20.81 15.60
CA SER A 250 -12.56 -21.48 16.65
C SER A 250 -12.08 -22.90 17.00
N ASN A 251 -11.15 -23.45 16.22
CA ASN A 251 -10.67 -24.82 16.38
C ASN A 251 -9.38 -24.93 17.22
N GLY A 252 -8.86 -23.82 17.74
CA GLY A 252 -7.74 -23.82 18.68
C GLY A 252 -6.35 -24.08 18.10
N ASP A 253 -6.24 -24.50 16.85
CA ASP A 253 -4.98 -24.80 16.16
C ASP A 253 -4.58 -23.77 15.09
N GLY A 254 -5.43 -22.77 14.84
CA GLY A 254 -5.18 -21.72 13.87
C GLY A 254 -5.21 -22.13 12.39
N LEU A 255 -5.48 -23.38 12.11
CA LEU A 255 -5.50 -23.92 10.77
C LEU A 255 -6.93 -24.13 10.28
N LEU A 256 -7.29 -23.37 9.25
CA LEU A 256 -8.49 -23.63 8.47
C LEU A 256 -8.16 -24.68 7.41
N ARG A 257 -8.71 -25.86 7.58
CA ARG A 257 -8.55 -26.95 6.62
C ARG A 257 -9.88 -27.20 5.93
N PRO A 258 -9.92 -27.27 4.60
CA PRO A 258 -11.01 -27.97 3.96
C PRO A 258 -10.98 -29.42 4.48
N ALA A 259 -12.14 -30.00 4.68
CA ALA A 259 -12.22 -31.43 5.00
C ALA A 259 -11.34 -32.18 4.00
N PRO A 260 -10.51 -33.14 4.45
CA PRO A 260 -9.71 -33.91 3.53
C PRO A 260 -10.69 -34.52 2.51
N THR A 261 -10.52 -34.11 1.25
CA THR A 261 -11.27 -34.79 0.17
C THR A 261 -10.88 -36.25 0.24
N PRO A 262 -11.82 -37.14 0.42
CA PRO A 262 -11.51 -38.57 0.34
C PRO A 262 -10.76 -38.80 -0.97
N PHE A 263 -9.81 -39.70 -0.95
CA PHE A 263 -9.04 -40.10 -2.12
C PHE A 263 -9.96 -40.89 -3.06
N ASP A 264 -11.03 -40.27 -3.49
CA ASP A 264 -11.96 -40.82 -4.46
C ASP A 264 -11.51 -40.33 -5.83
N ALA A 265 -11.04 -41.27 -6.64
CA ALA A 265 -10.51 -40.97 -7.98
C ALA A 265 -11.55 -40.31 -8.91
N ASP A 266 -12.81 -40.33 -8.51
CA ASP A 266 -13.92 -39.78 -9.30
C ASP A 266 -14.34 -38.38 -8.89
N THR A 267 -13.81 -37.82 -7.79
CA THR A 267 -14.13 -36.43 -7.38
C THR A 267 -13.08 -35.46 -7.91
N ALA A 268 -13.41 -34.72 -8.96
CA ALA A 268 -12.54 -33.67 -9.48
C ALA A 268 -12.32 -32.59 -8.42
N VAL A 269 -11.06 -32.33 -8.04
CA VAL A 269 -10.67 -31.21 -7.20
C VAL A 269 -10.67 -29.95 -8.06
N THR A 270 -11.66 -29.08 -7.86
CA THR A 270 -11.82 -27.82 -8.58
C THR A 270 -11.49 -26.63 -7.70
N ALA A 271 -11.22 -25.49 -8.31
CA ALA A 271 -11.02 -24.23 -7.59
C ALA A 271 -12.23 -23.91 -6.69
N ASP A 272 -13.43 -24.11 -7.19
CA ASP A 272 -14.67 -23.83 -6.44
C ASP A 272 -14.81 -24.71 -5.20
N THR A 273 -14.44 -26.01 -5.27
CA THR A 273 -14.46 -26.91 -4.11
C THR A 273 -13.46 -26.51 -3.05
N ILE A 274 -12.25 -26.11 -3.44
CA ILE A 274 -11.20 -25.69 -2.51
C ILE A 274 -11.58 -24.37 -1.85
N LEU A 275 -11.89 -23.34 -2.67
CA LEU A 275 -12.22 -22.00 -2.17
C LEU A 275 -13.54 -22.00 -1.38
N GLY A 276 -14.53 -22.79 -1.80
CA GLY A 276 -15.78 -22.98 -1.06
C GLY A 276 -15.58 -23.66 0.29
N GLY A 277 -14.67 -24.64 0.37
CA GLY A 277 -14.25 -25.28 1.61
C GLY A 277 -13.56 -24.31 2.57
N LEU A 278 -12.60 -23.52 2.07
CA LEU A 278 -11.94 -22.48 2.85
C LEU A 278 -12.92 -21.38 3.32
N LEU A 279 -13.80 -20.93 2.43
CA LEU A 279 -14.83 -19.94 2.76
C LEU A 279 -15.75 -20.41 3.89
N SER A 280 -16.19 -21.67 3.83
CA SER A 280 -17.08 -22.24 4.86
C SER A 280 -16.41 -22.47 6.20
N ALA A 281 -15.07 -22.55 6.22
CA ALA A 281 -14.26 -22.77 7.42
C ALA A 281 -13.71 -21.45 8.03
N LEU A 282 -14.05 -20.28 7.48
CA LEU A 282 -13.57 -18.99 8.01
C LEU A 282 -14.03 -18.78 9.45
N PRO A 283 -13.17 -18.20 10.31
CA PRO A 283 -13.53 -17.89 11.68
C PRO A 283 -14.55 -16.74 11.75
N SER A 284 -15.28 -16.68 12.85
CA SER A 284 -16.18 -15.57 13.14
C SER A 284 -15.42 -14.24 13.13
N GLY A 285 -15.96 -13.23 12.43
CA GLY A 285 -15.34 -11.91 12.30
C GLY A 285 -14.49 -11.71 11.05
N VAL A 286 -14.21 -12.77 10.29
CA VAL A 286 -13.59 -12.68 8.97
C VAL A 286 -14.61 -13.03 7.90
N ASN A 287 -14.87 -12.10 7.00
CA ASN A 287 -15.77 -12.31 5.86
C ASN A 287 -14.95 -12.76 4.64
N GLY A 288 -15.53 -13.61 3.81
CA GLY A 288 -14.90 -14.08 2.59
C GLY A 288 -15.80 -13.89 1.37
N THR A 289 -15.17 -13.65 0.23
CA THR A 289 -15.84 -13.58 -1.08
C THR A 289 -14.95 -14.24 -2.12
N ILE A 290 -15.49 -15.22 -2.85
CA ILE A 290 -14.76 -15.86 -3.96
C ILE A 290 -14.79 -14.94 -5.18
N ILE A 291 -13.62 -14.63 -5.73
CA ILE A 291 -13.44 -13.80 -6.91
C ILE A 291 -12.55 -14.56 -7.89
N GLY A 292 -13.15 -15.18 -8.91
CA GLY A 292 -12.42 -16.03 -9.84
C GLY A 292 -11.69 -17.17 -9.13
N THR A 293 -10.36 -17.18 -9.23
CA THR A 293 -9.49 -18.17 -8.56
C THR A 293 -8.97 -17.69 -7.20
N GLY A 294 -9.52 -16.60 -6.65
CA GLY A 294 -9.11 -16.01 -5.39
C GLY A 294 -10.21 -16.02 -4.33
N LEU A 295 -9.82 -16.04 -3.07
CA LEU A 295 -10.67 -15.82 -1.92
C LEU A 295 -10.28 -14.48 -1.29
N TYR A 296 -11.13 -13.46 -1.45
CA TYR A 296 -10.98 -12.19 -0.79
C TYR A 296 -11.48 -12.27 0.64
N LEU A 297 -10.65 -11.87 1.59
CA LEU A 297 -10.93 -11.84 3.02
C LEU A 297 -11.02 -10.41 3.50
N SER A 298 -11.95 -10.11 4.39
CA SER A 298 -12.05 -8.80 5.04
C SER A 298 -12.52 -8.92 6.48
N SER A 299 -12.09 -7.97 7.33
CA SER A 299 -12.50 -7.89 8.73
C SER A 299 -12.52 -6.43 9.19
N THR A 300 -13.31 -6.17 10.24
CA THR A 300 -13.27 -4.89 10.96
C THR A 300 -12.06 -4.78 11.89
N SER A 301 -11.44 -5.91 12.23
CA SER A 301 -10.23 -6.00 13.05
C SER A 301 -9.04 -6.39 12.19
N GLU A 302 -7.88 -5.89 12.56
CA GLU A 302 -6.63 -6.22 11.89
C GLU A 302 -6.31 -7.72 12.01
N PHE A 303 -5.92 -8.36 10.93
CA PHE A 303 -5.56 -9.77 10.88
C PHE A 303 -4.42 -10.02 9.88
N ASN A 304 -3.69 -11.10 10.08
CA ASN A 304 -2.71 -11.61 9.15
C ASN A 304 -3.12 -12.98 8.63
N VAL A 305 -2.74 -13.28 7.40
CA VAL A 305 -3.03 -14.56 6.75
C VAL A 305 -1.75 -15.17 6.22
N GLU A 306 -1.59 -16.45 6.45
CA GLU A 306 -0.52 -17.28 5.86
C GLU A 306 -1.14 -18.49 5.21
N VAL A 307 -0.54 -18.98 4.15
CA VAL A 307 -0.93 -20.25 3.50
C VAL A 307 -0.04 -21.37 4.01
N VAL A 308 -0.58 -22.57 4.06
CA VAL A 308 0.18 -23.77 4.48
C VAL A 308 1.16 -24.20 3.40
N GLU A 309 0.77 -24.08 2.14
CA GLU A 309 1.54 -24.51 0.96
C GLU A 309 1.64 -23.36 -0.05
N GLU A 310 2.78 -22.69 -0.09
CA GLU A 310 3.02 -21.55 -0.98
C GLU A 310 3.04 -21.91 -2.48
N ASP A 311 3.31 -23.17 -2.79
CA ASP A 311 3.25 -23.69 -4.16
C ASP A 311 1.83 -23.80 -4.72
N LEU A 312 0.83 -23.93 -3.85
CA LEU A 312 -0.57 -24.13 -4.21
C LEU A 312 -1.38 -22.84 -4.11
N MET A 313 -1.04 -22.00 -3.15
CA MET A 313 -1.76 -20.76 -2.85
C MET A 313 -0.79 -19.65 -2.53
N ARG A 314 -1.21 -18.42 -2.75
CA ARG A 314 -0.44 -17.21 -2.42
C ARG A 314 -1.34 -16.21 -1.71
N VAL A 315 -0.79 -15.55 -0.70
CA VAL A 315 -1.47 -14.44 0.01
C VAL A 315 -0.93 -13.11 -0.45
N MET A 316 -1.82 -12.19 -0.70
CA MET A 316 -1.55 -10.77 -0.88
C MET A 316 -2.36 -9.98 0.15
N GLN A 317 -1.71 -9.17 0.94
CA GLN A 317 -2.36 -8.24 1.87
C GLN A 317 -2.11 -6.80 1.44
N SER A 318 -1.62 -5.96 2.33
CA SER A 318 -1.37 -4.53 2.05
C SER A 318 -0.10 -4.26 1.27
N SER A 319 0.80 -5.24 1.12
CA SER A 319 2.07 -5.07 0.44
C SER A 319 2.51 -6.30 -0.35
N VAL A 320 3.25 -6.06 -1.43
CA VAL A 320 3.97 -7.08 -2.22
C VAL A 320 5.38 -6.59 -2.51
N ASN A 321 6.30 -7.51 -2.70
CA ASN A 321 7.70 -7.21 -3.04
C ASN A 321 8.01 -7.35 -4.54
N ASP A 322 7.02 -7.72 -5.35
CA ASP A 322 7.19 -7.95 -6.78
C ASP A 322 5.85 -7.84 -7.51
N VAL A 323 5.78 -7.00 -8.53
CA VAL A 323 4.60 -6.81 -9.38
C VAL A 323 4.18 -8.07 -10.13
N THR A 324 5.10 -8.98 -10.41
CA THR A 324 4.79 -10.25 -11.08
C THR A 324 3.91 -11.17 -10.23
N LYS A 325 3.82 -10.89 -8.93
CA LYS A 325 2.96 -11.61 -7.99
C LYS A 325 1.53 -11.07 -7.94
N LEU A 326 1.24 -9.98 -8.65
CA LEU A 326 -0.09 -9.39 -8.66
C LEU A 326 -1.04 -10.25 -9.52
N PRO A 327 -2.21 -10.61 -8.98
CA PRO A 327 -3.18 -11.43 -9.69
C PRO A 327 -3.90 -10.63 -10.79
N ASN A 328 -4.36 -11.34 -11.82
CA ASN A 328 -5.19 -10.77 -12.88
C ASN A 328 -6.68 -10.68 -12.49
N GLN A 329 -7.06 -11.29 -11.38
CA GLN A 329 -8.41 -11.27 -10.83
C GLN A 329 -8.36 -10.84 -9.38
N CYS A 330 -9.07 -9.77 -9.05
CA CYS A 330 -9.08 -9.21 -7.71
C CYS A 330 -10.37 -8.45 -7.43
N LYS A 331 -10.50 -7.96 -6.20
CA LYS A 331 -11.56 -7.04 -5.81
C LYS A 331 -11.30 -5.66 -6.42
N HIS A 332 -12.31 -5.09 -7.08
CA HIS A 332 -12.22 -3.72 -7.58
C HIS A 332 -11.91 -2.74 -6.44
N GLY A 333 -10.94 -1.85 -6.66
CA GLY A 333 -10.48 -0.89 -5.65
C GLY A 333 -9.49 -1.45 -4.62
N TYR A 334 -9.02 -2.70 -4.78
CA TYR A 334 -7.96 -3.25 -3.93
C TYR A 334 -6.68 -2.44 -4.11
N ILE A 335 -6.09 -1.96 -3.01
CA ILE A 335 -4.84 -1.18 -3.05
C ILE A 335 -3.73 -1.95 -2.36
N VAL A 336 -2.59 -2.01 -3.01
CA VAL A 336 -1.39 -2.70 -2.50
C VAL A 336 -0.17 -1.79 -2.63
N LYS A 337 0.68 -1.81 -1.62
CA LYS A 337 2.02 -1.19 -1.66
C LYS A 337 2.98 -2.15 -2.35
N VAL A 338 3.68 -1.70 -3.37
CA VAL A 338 4.81 -2.42 -3.95
C VAL A 338 6.08 -1.94 -3.28
N ALA A 339 6.67 -2.80 -2.45
CA ALA A 339 7.88 -2.51 -1.69
C ALA A 339 9.09 -3.06 -2.43
N ASN A 340 9.78 -2.21 -3.20
CA ASN A 340 10.94 -2.60 -4.00
C ASN A 340 12.20 -2.80 -3.15
N SER A 341 12.31 -2.12 -2.02
CA SER A 341 13.44 -2.21 -1.11
C SER A 341 12.99 -2.50 0.33
N ARG A 342 13.80 -3.28 1.06
CA ARG A 342 13.57 -3.49 2.50
C ARG A 342 14.10 -2.34 3.37
N MET A 343 14.90 -1.43 2.81
CA MET A 343 15.64 -0.42 3.55
C MET A 343 15.33 1.03 3.18
N ALA A 344 14.65 1.28 2.06
CA ALA A 344 14.30 2.61 1.60
C ALA A 344 12.85 2.63 1.11
N ASP A 345 12.06 3.55 1.63
CA ASP A 345 10.68 3.80 1.18
C ASP A 345 10.65 4.65 -0.12
N GLU A 346 11.80 5.10 -0.59
CA GLU A 346 11.93 6.03 -1.73
C GLU A 346 11.51 5.41 -3.07
N ASP A 347 11.62 4.06 -3.19
CA ASP A 347 11.25 3.32 -4.40
C ASP A 347 9.88 2.63 -4.28
N ASP A 348 9.14 2.88 -3.21
CA ASP A 348 7.87 2.26 -2.95
C ASP A 348 6.74 3.03 -3.64
N TYR A 349 5.76 2.31 -4.17
CA TYR A 349 4.60 2.91 -4.81
C TYR A 349 3.34 2.08 -4.57
N TYR A 350 2.20 2.65 -4.91
CA TYR A 350 0.90 2.05 -4.65
C TYR A 350 0.18 1.73 -5.94
N LEU A 351 -0.40 0.53 -6.01
CA LEU A 351 -1.21 0.09 -7.13
C LEU A 351 -2.63 -0.19 -6.66
N ARG A 352 -3.59 0.21 -7.47
CA ARG A 352 -5.01 -0.10 -7.30
C ARG A 352 -5.46 -1.04 -8.41
N PHE A 353 -6.27 -2.01 -8.04
CA PHE A 353 -6.90 -2.90 -9.01
C PHE A 353 -8.14 -2.25 -9.61
N ASP A 354 -8.14 -2.07 -10.91
CA ASP A 354 -9.25 -1.56 -11.69
C ASP A 354 -9.92 -2.73 -12.42
N GLY A 355 -10.98 -3.27 -11.81
CA GLY A 355 -11.75 -4.36 -12.38
C GLY A 355 -12.58 -3.89 -13.60
N GLU A 356 -12.79 -4.76 -14.56
CA GLU A 356 -13.57 -4.47 -15.76
C GLU A 356 -14.98 -3.98 -15.39
N ASN A 357 -15.38 -2.83 -15.95
CA ASN A 357 -16.65 -2.16 -15.64
C ASN A 357 -16.84 -1.86 -14.14
N ASN A 358 -15.79 -1.58 -13.41
CA ASN A 358 -15.78 -1.32 -11.96
C ASN A 358 -16.38 -2.49 -11.15
N ARG A 359 -16.11 -3.73 -11.57
CA ARG A 359 -16.58 -4.94 -10.90
C ARG A 359 -15.41 -5.79 -10.42
N ASP A 360 -15.67 -6.60 -9.41
CA ASP A 360 -14.74 -7.63 -8.96
C ASP A 360 -14.55 -8.69 -10.06
N GLY A 361 -13.35 -9.23 -10.20
CA GLY A 361 -13.00 -10.23 -11.21
C GLY A 361 -11.78 -9.83 -12.02
N ASN A 362 -11.85 -9.97 -13.35
CA ASN A 362 -10.76 -9.59 -14.24
C ASN A 362 -10.54 -8.07 -14.26
N GLY A 363 -9.29 -7.66 -14.38
CA GLY A 363 -8.93 -6.26 -14.43
C GLY A 363 -7.44 -6.03 -14.62
N SER A 364 -7.01 -4.81 -14.35
CA SER A 364 -5.61 -4.40 -14.44
C SER A 364 -5.22 -3.58 -13.21
N TRP A 365 -3.92 -3.54 -12.94
CA TRP A 365 -3.35 -2.73 -11.88
C TRP A 365 -2.91 -1.39 -12.45
N SER A 366 -3.31 -0.31 -11.80
CA SER A 366 -2.92 1.06 -12.12
C SER A 366 -2.29 1.73 -10.91
N GLU A 367 -1.36 2.64 -11.16
CA GLU A 367 -0.73 3.42 -10.11
C GLU A 367 -1.77 4.31 -9.40
N CYS A 368 -1.67 4.42 -8.09
CA CYS A 368 -2.58 5.24 -7.29
C CYS A 368 -1.86 5.92 -6.13
N ALA A 369 -2.52 6.89 -5.52
CA ALA A 369 -2.04 7.52 -4.30
C ALA A 369 -2.23 6.61 -3.09
N LYS A 370 -1.32 6.71 -2.12
CA LYS A 370 -1.44 6.04 -0.83
C LYS A 370 -2.78 6.40 -0.17
N PRO A 371 -3.53 5.43 0.34
CA PRO A 371 -4.78 5.71 1.05
C PRO A 371 -4.57 6.57 2.30
N GLY A 372 -5.50 7.49 2.54
CA GLY A 372 -5.52 8.29 3.78
C GLY A 372 -4.57 9.49 3.81
N ILE A 373 -3.84 9.79 2.74
CA ILE A 373 -2.98 10.98 2.66
C ILE A 373 -3.72 12.21 2.12
N ALA A 374 -3.14 13.38 2.35
CA ALA A 374 -3.61 14.63 1.77
C ALA A 374 -3.45 14.60 0.24
N LYS A 375 -4.50 14.93 -0.50
CA LYS A 375 -4.44 14.95 -1.97
C LYS A 375 -5.04 16.17 -2.63
N SER A 376 -6.04 16.80 -2.02
CA SER A 376 -6.77 17.91 -2.61
C SER A 376 -6.23 19.25 -2.13
N LEU A 377 -6.06 20.19 -3.03
CA LEU A 377 -5.60 21.54 -2.73
C LEU A 377 -6.80 22.45 -2.43
N THR A 378 -6.73 23.19 -1.31
CA THR A 378 -7.76 24.15 -0.89
C THR A 378 -7.15 25.53 -0.63
N ASN A 379 -8.01 26.55 -0.47
CA ASN A 379 -7.58 27.95 -0.33
C ASN A 379 -6.59 28.40 -1.42
N MET A 380 -6.84 27.91 -2.62
CA MET A 380 -6.05 28.22 -3.81
C MET A 380 -6.59 29.48 -4.50
N PRO A 381 -5.82 30.10 -5.41
CA PRO A 381 -6.29 31.21 -6.21
C PRO A 381 -7.69 30.97 -6.79
N VAL A 382 -8.56 31.94 -6.60
CA VAL A 382 -9.91 31.92 -7.19
C VAL A 382 -9.87 32.48 -8.60
N VAL A 383 -10.91 32.22 -9.39
CA VAL A 383 -10.96 32.74 -10.76
C VAL A 383 -12.22 33.56 -11.00
N ILE A 384 -12.02 34.59 -11.83
CA ILE A 384 -13.09 35.32 -12.47
C ILE A 384 -13.11 34.83 -13.92
N GLN A 385 -14.19 34.16 -14.30
CA GLN A 385 -14.33 33.60 -15.63
C GLN A 385 -15.47 34.29 -16.38
N ARG A 386 -15.20 34.71 -17.60
CA ARG A 386 -16.23 35.21 -18.50
C ARG A 386 -17.02 34.04 -19.06
N THR A 387 -18.31 33.99 -18.76
CA THR A 387 -19.21 32.93 -19.19
C THR A 387 -20.15 33.33 -20.32
N ALA A 388 -20.31 34.64 -20.54
CA ALA A 388 -21.05 35.23 -21.66
C ALA A 388 -20.53 36.66 -21.91
N THR A 389 -21.02 37.31 -22.95
CA THR A 389 -20.56 38.63 -23.38
C THR A 389 -20.54 39.68 -22.24
N THR A 390 -21.49 39.61 -21.34
CA THR A 390 -21.65 40.54 -20.21
C THR A 390 -21.70 39.86 -18.85
N THR A 391 -21.43 38.56 -18.79
CA THR A 391 -21.56 37.77 -17.54
C THR A 391 -20.19 37.23 -17.11
N PHE A 392 -19.84 37.49 -15.87
CA PHE A 392 -18.66 36.96 -15.21
C PHE A 392 -19.07 36.13 -14.00
N THR A 393 -18.37 35.06 -13.76
CA THR A 393 -18.56 34.19 -12.59
C THR A 393 -17.29 34.19 -11.77
N VAL A 394 -17.42 34.49 -10.48
CA VAL A 394 -16.34 34.31 -9.50
C VAL A 394 -16.52 32.95 -8.84
N LYS A 395 -15.53 32.10 -8.92
CA LYS A 395 -15.58 30.75 -8.38
C LYS A 395 -14.23 30.30 -7.84
N GLN A 396 -14.24 29.30 -6.95
CA GLN A 396 -13.04 28.51 -6.70
C GLN A 396 -12.66 27.80 -7.99
N PHE A 397 -11.38 27.79 -8.29
CA PHE A 397 -10.89 27.04 -9.44
C PHE A 397 -10.62 25.61 -9.03
N THR A 398 -10.82 24.68 -9.94
CA THR A 398 -10.56 23.26 -9.71
C THR A 398 -9.11 22.96 -10.03
N TYR A 399 -8.38 22.46 -9.07
CA TYR A 399 -7.03 21.96 -9.22
C TYR A 399 -7.05 20.45 -9.22
N GLN A 400 -6.09 19.83 -9.89
CA GLN A 400 -5.98 18.38 -9.93
C GLN A 400 -5.58 17.83 -8.55
N ASP A 401 -6.20 16.75 -8.15
CA ASP A 401 -5.82 16.02 -6.95
C ASP A 401 -4.54 15.20 -7.20
N ARG A 402 -3.81 14.90 -6.13
CA ARG A 402 -2.69 13.95 -6.16
C ARG A 402 -3.23 12.54 -6.41
N LEU A 403 -2.92 11.97 -7.56
CA LEU A 403 -3.46 10.70 -8.01
C LEU A 403 -2.53 9.51 -7.77
N VAL A 404 -1.24 9.76 -7.55
CA VAL A 404 -0.22 8.72 -7.44
C VAL A 404 0.76 9.01 -6.31
N GLY A 405 1.46 7.99 -5.83
CA GLY A 405 2.54 8.10 -4.86
C GLY A 405 2.11 8.40 -3.43
N ASP A 406 3.04 8.84 -2.63
CA ASP A 406 2.86 9.22 -1.22
C ASP A 406 3.60 10.53 -0.89
N ASP A 407 3.82 10.82 0.40
CA ASP A 407 4.47 12.07 0.80
C ASP A 407 5.98 12.12 0.49
N VAL A 408 6.59 10.99 0.11
CA VAL A 408 7.99 10.88 -0.29
C VAL A 408 8.13 10.95 -1.81
N THR A 409 7.37 10.13 -2.53
CA THR A 409 7.48 9.99 -3.99
C THR A 409 6.72 11.04 -4.78
N ASN A 410 5.70 11.64 -4.18
CA ASN A 410 4.92 12.75 -4.75
C ASN A 410 4.54 13.73 -3.65
N PRO A 411 5.50 14.49 -3.10
CA PRO A 411 5.27 15.37 -1.97
C PRO A 411 4.26 16.47 -2.29
N LEU A 412 3.68 17.04 -1.24
CA LEU A 412 2.86 18.24 -1.39
C LEU A 412 3.70 19.40 -1.90
N PRO A 413 3.17 20.22 -2.84
CA PRO A 413 3.85 21.42 -3.30
C PRO A 413 4.24 22.35 -2.14
N THR A 414 5.40 22.99 -2.22
CA THR A 414 5.93 23.82 -1.13
C THR A 414 5.07 25.02 -0.76
N PHE A 415 4.15 25.43 -1.63
CA PHE A 415 3.18 26.48 -1.30
C PHE A 415 2.09 26.04 -0.30
N VAL A 416 1.96 24.73 -0.03
CA VAL A 416 0.98 24.24 0.94
C VAL A 416 1.33 24.73 2.35
N GLY A 417 0.39 25.40 3.00
CA GLY A 417 0.62 26.07 4.27
C GLY A 417 1.33 27.42 4.17
N GLN A 418 1.63 27.87 2.95
CA GLN A 418 2.28 29.16 2.68
C GLN A 418 1.36 30.09 1.90
N ARG A 419 1.79 31.34 1.73
CA ARG A 419 1.09 32.36 0.92
C ARG A 419 1.57 32.27 -0.52
N ILE A 420 0.68 32.49 -1.47
CA ILE A 420 1.04 32.64 -2.88
C ILE A 420 1.13 34.12 -3.18
N ASN A 421 2.33 34.60 -3.44
CA ASN A 421 2.60 36.01 -3.70
C ASN A 421 2.21 36.46 -5.11
N LYS A 422 2.36 35.57 -6.10
CA LYS A 422 2.06 35.86 -7.51
C LYS A 422 1.67 34.62 -8.27
N VAL A 423 0.75 34.76 -9.20
CA VAL A 423 0.46 33.78 -10.25
C VAL A 423 1.01 34.31 -11.56
N LEU A 424 1.74 33.47 -12.28
CA LEU A 424 2.34 33.78 -13.57
C LEU A 424 2.01 32.67 -14.57
N PHE A 425 2.16 32.94 -15.84
CA PHE A 425 2.07 31.93 -16.89
C PHE A 425 3.39 31.88 -17.65
N PHE A 426 4.02 30.72 -17.68
CA PHE A 426 5.33 30.56 -18.27
C PHE A 426 5.44 29.21 -18.98
N ARG A 427 5.82 29.22 -20.25
CA ARG A 427 6.02 28.01 -21.07
C ARG A 427 4.88 26.99 -20.93
N ASN A 428 3.65 27.45 -21.12
CA ASN A 428 2.42 26.65 -21.03
C ASN A 428 2.15 26.02 -19.66
N ARG A 429 2.74 26.55 -18.60
CA ARG A 429 2.56 26.16 -17.20
C ARG A 429 2.03 27.33 -16.37
N LEU A 430 1.13 27.05 -15.44
CA LEU A 430 0.76 27.99 -14.39
C LEU A 430 1.89 27.99 -13.35
N ALA A 431 2.53 29.13 -13.13
CA ALA A 431 3.61 29.27 -12.17
C ALA A 431 3.14 30.07 -10.95
N LEU A 432 3.47 29.59 -9.77
CA LEU A 432 3.18 30.22 -8.48
C LEU A 432 4.48 30.62 -7.81
N LEU A 433 4.53 31.82 -7.25
CA LEU A 433 5.62 32.27 -6.39
C LEU A 433 5.15 32.18 -4.94
N SER A 434 5.85 31.42 -4.12
CA SER A 434 5.51 31.23 -2.71
C SER A 434 6.77 31.09 -1.86
N GLY A 435 6.94 32.00 -0.88
CA GLY A 435 8.18 32.05 -0.12
C GLY A 435 9.39 32.23 -1.04
N GLU A 436 10.35 31.34 -0.96
CA GLU A 436 11.56 31.31 -1.79
C GLU A 436 11.42 30.43 -3.04
N ASN A 437 10.22 29.86 -3.28
CA ASN A 437 10.03 28.83 -4.30
C ASN A 437 9.29 29.35 -5.53
N VAL A 438 9.68 28.78 -6.66
CA VAL A 438 8.92 28.84 -7.92
C VAL A 438 8.33 27.47 -8.17
N ILE A 439 7.01 27.39 -8.13
CA ILE A 439 6.26 26.16 -8.31
C ILE A 439 5.47 26.26 -9.60
N THR A 440 5.66 25.31 -10.54
CA THR A 440 4.91 25.29 -11.79
C THR A 440 3.99 24.07 -11.89
N SER A 441 2.83 24.28 -12.50
CA SER A 441 1.97 23.15 -12.87
C SER A 441 2.57 22.32 -14.00
N ARG A 442 2.00 21.17 -14.27
CA ARG A 442 2.22 20.45 -15.52
C ARG A 442 1.81 21.31 -16.73
N PRO A 443 2.47 21.17 -17.89
CA PRO A 443 2.15 21.95 -19.07
C PRO A 443 0.79 21.52 -19.65
N GLY A 444 0.06 22.47 -20.20
CA GLY A 444 -1.22 22.20 -20.87
C GLY A 444 -2.41 21.94 -19.95
N THR A 445 -2.23 21.98 -18.63
CA THR A 445 -3.29 21.69 -17.65
C THR A 445 -4.04 22.93 -17.17
N LEU A 446 -4.06 24.01 -17.94
CA LEU A 446 -4.65 25.28 -17.50
C LEU A 446 -6.13 25.17 -17.11
N GLY A 447 -6.88 24.22 -17.68
CA GLY A 447 -8.28 23.97 -17.34
C GLY A 447 -8.47 23.36 -15.95
N THR A 448 -7.51 22.58 -15.49
CA THR A 448 -7.42 21.97 -14.15
C THR A 448 -5.93 21.85 -13.82
N PRO A 449 -5.29 22.92 -13.32
CA PRO A 449 -3.85 22.92 -13.09
C PRO A 449 -3.43 21.79 -12.14
N ASP A 450 -2.41 21.07 -12.57
CA ASP A 450 -1.88 19.91 -11.87
C ASP A 450 -0.48 20.24 -11.33
N PHE A 451 -0.33 20.15 -10.01
CA PHE A 451 0.91 20.41 -9.28
C PHE A 451 1.52 19.13 -8.71
N PHE A 452 1.06 17.95 -9.17
CA PHE A 452 1.54 16.65 -8.76
C PHE A 452 2.17 15.90 -9.93
N VAL A 453 3.08 14.98 -9.64
CA VAL A 453 3.69 14.13 -10.67
C VAL A 453 2.67 13.13 -11.22
N GLU A 454 2.90 12.69 -12.46
CA GLU A 454 2.03 11.72 -13.13
C GLU A 454 2.30 10.29 -12.71
N SER A 455 3.54 9.98 -12.35
CA SER A 455 3.98 8.68 -11.88
C SER A 455 4.98 8.84 -10.75
N ALA A 456 4.90 8.01 -9.73
CA ALA A 456 5.88 7.93 -8.66
C ALA A 456 7.14 7.14 -9.07
N LEU A 457 7.06 6.40 -10.19
CA LEU A 457 8.13 5.51 -10.68
C LEU A 457 9.11 6.19 -11.62
N THR A 458 8.64 7.17 -12.38
CA THR A 458 9.45 7.79 -13.45
C THR A 458 9.25 9.30 -13.48
N VAL A 459 10.34 10.04 -13.55
CA VAL A 459 10.30 11.49 -13.76
C VAL A 459 10.01 11.77 -15.23
N SER A 460 8.97 12.58 -15.47
CA SER A 460 8.58 13.04 -16.81
C SER A 460 8.98 14.48 -17.04
N ALA A 461 9.36 14.82 -18.26
CA ALA A 461 9.57 16.23 -18.66
C ALA A 461 8.32 17.09 -18.45
N SER A 462 7.13 16.46 -18.38
CA SER A 462 5.86 17.13 -18.12
C SER A 462 5.56 17.32 -16.62
N ASP A 463 6.33 16.73 -15.71
CA ASP A 463 6.05 16.86 -14.29
C ASP A 463 6.16 18.31 -13.78
N PRO A 464 5.50 18.64 -12.67
CA PRO A 464 5.61 19.94 -12.02
C PRO A 464 7.05 20.23 -11.63
N ILE A 465 7.37 21.52 -11.53
CA ILE A 465 8.67 21.96 -11.03
C ILE A 465 8.43 22.70 -9.73
N ASP A 466 9.13 22.31 -8.68
CA ASP A 466 9.14 23.01 -7.40
C ASP A 466 10.60 23.21 -6.99
N ILE A 467 11.07 24.45 -7.16
CA ILE A 467 12.48 24.77 -7.00
C ILE A 467 12.67 26.02 -6.14
N SER A 468 13.59 25.91 -5.18
CA SER A 468 13.93 26.99 -4.26
C SER A 468 15.02 27.91 -4.83
N ALA A 469 14.94 29.18 -4.52
CA ALA A 469 15.99 30.15 -4.84
C ALA A 469 17.23 29.88 -3.97
N ALA A 470 18.33 29.53 -4.61
CA ALA A 470 19.62 29.40 -3.94
C ALA A 470 20.17 30.80 -3.60
N SER A 471 19.96 31.25 -2.38
CA SER A 471 20.41 32.54 -1.87
C SER A 471 21.18 32.42 -0.55
N MET A 472 22.08 33.36 -0.29
CA MET A 472 22.76 33.46 1.02
C MET A 472 21.85 34.07 2.10
N PHE A 473 20.77 34.73 1.71
CA PHE A 473 19.81 35.38 2.61
C PHE A 473 18.39 34.95 2.24
N PRO A 474 17.45 34.90 3.19
CA PRO A 474 16.05 34.64 2.90
C PRO A 474 15.55 35.61 1.81
N SER A 475 15.04 35.05 0.72
CA SER A 475 14.69 35.81 -0.50
C SER A 475 13.28 35.49 -0.94
N GLU A 476 12.29 36.04 -0.24
CA GLU A 476 10.89 35.88 -0.61
C GLU A 476 10.62 36.45 -2.01
N LEU A 477 10.00 35.64 -2.87
CA LEU A 477 9.71 35.96 -4.26
C LEU A 477 8.35 36.64 -4.39
N PHE A 478 8.31 37.80 -5.08
CA PHE A 478 7.09 38.61 -5.18
C PHE A 478 6.55 38.77 -6.58
N ASP A 479 7.40 38.81 -7.60
CA ASP A 479 6.97 39.02 -8.97
C ASP A 479 7.91 38.34 -9.96
N GLY A 480 7.49 38.23 -11.21
CA GLY A 480 8.29 37.66 -12.27
C GLY A 480 7.85 38.14 -13.65
N ILE A 481 8.76 38.07 -14.59
CA ILE A 481 8.52 38.47 -15.98
C ILE A 481 9.25 37.52 -16.92
N GLU A 482 8.55 37.10 -17.97
CA GLU A 482 9.14 36.25 -19.00
C GLU A 482 10.10 37.06 -19.87
N ILE A 483 11.27 36.54 -20.10
CA ILE A 483 12.29 37.04 -21.02
C ILE A 483 12.71 35.90 -21.98
N ASN A 484 13.44 36.25 -23.04
CA ASN A 484 13.82 35.26 -24.07
C ASN A 484 14.55 34.02 -23.53
N THR A 485 15.27 34.16 -22.42
CA THR A 485 16.10 33.10 -21.83
C THR A 485 15.43 32.34 -20.70
N GLY A 486 14.31 32.84 -20.17
CA GLY A 486 13.65 32.21 -19.04
C GLY A 486 12.65 33.11 -18.34
N LEU A 487 12.37 32.81 -17.09
CA LEU A 487 11.55 33.61 -16.20
C LEU A 487 12.46 34.37 -15.22
N LEU A 488 12.50 35.69 -15.34
CA LEU A 488 13.19 36.56 -14.39
C LEU A 488 12.26 36.80 -13.19
N VAL A 489 12.71 36.41 -11.99
CA VAL A 489 11.94 36.46 -10.75
C VAL A 489 12.58 37.46 -9.79
N PHE A 490 11.74 38.25 -9.13
CA PHE A 490 12.16 39.34 -8.25
C PHE A 490 11.85 39.00 -6.78
N SER A 491 12.87 39.07 -5.94
CA SER A 491 12.70 39.21 -4.49
C SER A 491 12.94 40.68 -4.08
N THR A 492 12.77 40.99 -2.81
CA THR A 492 12.99 42.38 -2.31
C THR A 492 14.40 42.90 -2.51
N ASN A 493 15.39 42.03 -2.61
CA ASN A 493 16.82 42.38 -2.61
C ASN A 493 17.65 41.60 -3.63
N GLN A 494 17.06 40.69 -4.36
CA GLN A 494 17.74 39.86 -5.36
C GLN A 494 16.83 39.54 -6.54
N GLN A 495 17.44 39.24 -7.68
CA GLN A 495 16.76 38.75 -8.87
C GLN A 495 17.32 37.40 -9.25
N PHE A 496 16.41 36.50 -9.66
CA PHE A 496 16.73 35.14 -10.05
C PHE A 496 16.24 34.87 -11.45
N LEU A 497 16.91 33.96 -12.14
CA LEU A 497 16.50 33.49 -13.46
C LEU A 497 16.19 32.01 -13.40
N LEU A 498 14.92 31.65 -13.64
CA LEU A 498 14.51 30.28 -13.91
C LEU A 498 14.77 30.00 -15.40
N SER A 499 15.67 29.09 -15.65
CA SER A 499 16.04 28.63 -16.98
C SER A 499 16.20 27.10 -17.01
N SER A 500 16.24 26.55 -18.21
CA SER A 500 16.56 25.14 -18.47
C SER A 500 17.60 25.13 -19.58
N ASP A 501 18.53 24.19 -19.47
CA ASP A 501 19.54 23.97 -20.52
C ASP A 501 18.91 23.32 -21.77
N ASP A 502 17.73 22.73 -21.61
CA ASP A 502 16.95 22.12 -22.69
C ASP A 502 16.00 23.12 -23.35
N THR A 503 15.56 22.79 -24.57
CA THR A 503 14.53 23.55 -25.28
C THR A 503 13.18 23.51 -24.57
N VAL A 504 12.91 22.43 -23.82
CA VAL A 504 11.70 22.24 -23.00
C VAL A 504 12.08 22.42 -21.53
N LEU A 505 11.25 23.13 -20.79
CA LEU A 505 11.41 23.27 -19.35
C LEU A 505 11.11 21.93 -18.67
N ASN A 506 12.14 21.30 -18.12
CA ASN A 506 12.14 19.95 -17.56
C ASN A 506 12.52 20.03 -16.07
N PRO A 507 11.86 19.30 -15.16
CA PRO A 507 12.22 19.26 -13.75
C PRO A 507 13.69 18.95 -13.48
N ASP A 508 14.29 18.02 -14.23
CA ASP A 508 15.68 17.59 -14.05
C ASP A 508 16.72 18.64 -14.44
N THR A 509 16.37 19.53 -15.37
CA THR A 509 17.29 20.52 -15.94
C THR A 509 16.94 21.97 -15.56
N ALA A 510 15.82 22.16 -14.86
CA ALA A 510 15.42 23.47 -14.37
C ALA A 510 16.40 24.00 -13.32
N LYS A 511 16.81 25.26 -13.49
CA LYS A 511 17.74 25.95 -12.59
C LYS A 511 17.21 27.31 -12.23
N LEU A 512 17.18 27.62 -10.93
CA LEU A 512 16.85 28.94 -10.42
C LEU A 512 18.13 29.57 -9.87
N ARG A 513 18.77 30.38 -10.66
CA ARG A 513 20.06 31.00 -10.31
C ARG A 513 19.91 32.50 -9.98
N SER A 514 20.65 32.98 -9.00
CA SER A 514 20.78 34.41 -8.75
C SER A 514 21.52 35.11 -9.91
N VAL A 515 20.97 36.20 -10.41
CA VAL A 515 21.54 36.96 -11.53
C VAL A 515 21.91 38.37 -11.13
N ALA A 516 21.28 38.94 -10.11
CA ALA A 516 21.57 40.29 -9.65
C ALA A 516 21.12 40.51 -8.20
N THR A 517 21.69 41.50 -7.52
CA THR A 517 21.42 41.87 -6.13
C THR A 517 21.00 43.33 -6.05
N PHE A 518 19.82 43.62 -6.60
CA PHE A 518 19.24 44.97 -6.54
C PHE A 518 17.95 44.93 -5.72
N ASN A 519 17.64 46.04 -5.05
CA ASN A 519 16.38 46.18 -4.34
C ASN A 519 15.21 46.26 -5.33
N TYR A 520 14.08 45.79 -4.92
CA TYR A 520 12.84 45.75 -5.71
C TYR A 520 11.64 46.17 -4.87
N ASN A 521 10.77 46.98 -5.46
CA ASN A 521 9.48 47.32 -4.86
C ASN A 521 8.42 46.30 -5.24
N LYS A 522 8.01 45.48 -4.28
CA LYS A 522 7.03 44.41 -4.47
C LYS A 522 5.62 44.87 -4.89
N ASP A 523 5.31 46.15 -4.72
CA ASP A 523 3.97 46.69 -4.99
C ASP A 523 3.83 47.18 -6.45
N ILE A 524 4.94 47.21 -7.20
CA ILE A 524 4.98 47.64 -8.60
C ILE A 524 5.55 46.53 -9.47
N ALA A 525 4.72 45.96 -10.34
CA ALA A 525 5.13 44.86 -11.22
C ALA A 525 6.22 45.30 -12.21
N PRO A 526 7.22 44.45 -12.53
CA PRO A 526 8.21 44.74 -13.55
C PRO A 526 7.57 44.74 -14.94
N ILE A 527 8.14 45.48 -15.86
CA ILE A 527 7.64 45.68 -17.23
C ILE A 527 8.71 45.29 -18.24
N SER A 528 8.32 44.51 -19.25
CA SER A 528 9.20 44.20 -20.38
C SER A 528 9.23 45.37 -21.35
N LEU A 529 10.44 45.80 -21.66
CA LEU A 529 10.73 46.79 -22.71
C LEU A 529 11.25 46.12 -24.00
N GLY A 530 10.97 44.82 -24.16
CA GLY A 530 11.42 44.00 -25.28
C GLY A 530 12.74 43.27 -24.97
N THR A 531 13.87 43.94 -25.09
CA THR A 531 15.20 43.34 -24.81
C THR A 531 15.68 43.58 -23.39
N THR A 532 15.02 44.50 -22.66
CA THR A 532 15.34 44.87 -21.29
C THR A 532 14.12 44.78 -20.40
N VAL A 533 14.33 44.81 -19.09
CA VAL A 533 13.28 44.78 -18.08
C VAL A 533 13.38 46.02 -17.21
N ALA A 534 12.28 46.76 -17.12
CA ALA A 534 12.16 47.88 -16.22
C ALA A 534 11.49 47.48 -14.91
N TYR A 535 12.00 47.99 -13.81
CA TYR A 535 11.45 47.78 -12.48
C TYR A 535 11.71 49.01 -11.57
N VAL A 536 10.97 49.04 -10.47
CA VAL A 536 11.10 50.12 -9.50
C VAL A 536 11.76 49.61 -8.22
N ASP A 537 12.67 50.41 -7.71
CA ASP A 537 13.33 50.24 -6.42
C ASP A 537 12.90 51.36 -5.46
N ASN A 538 12.71 51.03 -4.20
CA ASN A 538 12.47 51.97 -3.12
C ASN A 538 13.76 52.23 -2.35
N SER A 539 14.36 53.36 -2.54
CA SER A 539 15.51 53.81 -1.78
C SER A 539 15.10 54.89 -0.78
N ASN A 540 14.81 54.50 0.47
CA ASN A 540 14.44 55.36 1.60
C ASN A 540 13.34 56.39 1.32
N LYS A 541 13.68 57.52 0.69
CA LYS A 541 12.78 58.65 0.43
C LYS A 541 12.28 58.73 -1.02
N PHE A 542 12.88 57.97 -1.91
CA PHE A 542 12.64 58.08 -3.35
C PHE A 542 12.51 56.73 -4.00
N SER A 543 11.68 56.65 -5.02
CA SER A 543 11.62 55.49 -5.90
C SER A 543 12.57 55.73 -7.08
N ARG A 544 13.31 54.68 -7.45
CA ARG A 544 14.19 54.71 -8.63
C ARG A 544 13.57 53.83 -9.71
N PHE A 545 13.59 54.33 -10.91
CA PHE A 545 13.22 53.54 -12.07
C PHE A 545 14.50 52.99 -12.71
N ASN A 546 14.63 51.69 -12.69
CA ASN A 546 15.80 50.95 -13.16
C ASN A 546 15.46 50.14 -14.41
N GLU A 547 16.42 50.10 -15.32
CA GLU A 547 16.37 49.25 -16.50
C GLU A 547 17.50 48.24 -16.41
N MET A 548 17.12 46.96 -16.50
CA MET A 548 18.02 45.81 -16.48
C MET A 548 18.20 45.30 -17.89
N ALA A 549 19.43 45.28 -18.37
CA ALA A 549 19.80 44.78 -19.68
C ALA A 549 20.72 43.58 -19.59
N ASN A 550 20.82 42.79 -20.67
CA ASN A 550 21.74 41.64 -20.79
C ASN A 550 21.54 40.50 -19.80
N VAL A 551 20.32 40.28 -19.31
CA VAL A 551 20.00 39.18 -18.39
C VAL A 551 20.34 37.79 -18.98
N ALA A 552 20.53 37.74 -20.29
CA ALA A 552 20.76 36.50 -21.05
C ALA A 552 22.24 36.12 -21.23
N ARG A 553 23.20 36.96 -20.88
CA ARG A 553 24.63 36.65 -21.08
C ARG A 553 25.26 36.07 -19.82
N GLU A 554 26.30 35.27 -20.01
CA GLU A 554 27.17 34.88 -18.90
C GLU A 554 27.81 36.13 -18.31
N GLY A 555 27.46 36.50 -17.11
CA GLY A 555 27.90 37.67 -16.41
C GLY A 555 26.75 38.37 -15.66
N GLU A 556 27.08 39.31 -14.84
CA GLU A 556 26.06 40.12 -14.14
C GLU A 556 25.33 41.02 -15.16
N PRO A 557 23.98 41.06 -15.09
CA PRO A 557 23.21 41.98 -15.92
C PRO A 557 23.59 43.42 -15.57
N SER A 558 23.68 44.29 -16.59
CA SER A 558 23.87 45.70 -16.34
C SER A 558 22.55 46.34 -15.94
N VAL A 559 22.56 47.06 -14.82
CA VAL A 559 21.41 47.83 -14.37
C VAL A 559 21.75 49.31 -14.49
N VAL A 560 20.91 50.02 -15.18
CA VAL A 560 21.04 51.47 -15.37
C VAL A 560 19.83 52.15 -14.74
N GLU A 561 20.07 53.11 -13.87
CA GLU A 561 19.02 54.01 -13.40
C GLU A 561 18.56 54.88 -14.59
N ALA A 562 17.35 54.57 -15.11
CA ALA A 562 16.87 55.15 -16.35
C ALA A 562 16.42 56.62 -16.19
N VAL A 563 16.03 57.03 -14.98
CA VAL A 563 15.63 58.40 -14.69
C VAL A 563 16.15 58.81 -13.32
N SER A 564 17.04 59.78 -13.30
CA SER A 564 17.40 60.46 -12.07
C SER A 564 16.28 61.44 -11.71
N TYR A 565 15.70 61.29 -10.54
CA TYR A 565 14.60 62.12 -10.04
C TYR A 565 14.92 63.63 -10.05
N THR A 566 16.19 64.00 -10.10
CA THR A 566 16.64 65.36 -10.22
C THR A 566 16.32 66.02 -11.57
N HIS A 567 16.18 65.22 -12.64
CA HIS A 567 15.80 65.75 -13.95
C HIS A 567 14.31 66.07 -14.10
N LEU A 568 13.41 65.32 -13.44
CA LEU A 568 11.98 65.59 -13.46
C LEU A 568 11.63 66.90 -12.71
N ARG A 569 12.36 67.27 -11.65
CA ARG A 569 12.16 68.52 -10.93
C ARG A 569 12.71 69.72 -11.66
N ALA A 570 13.74 69.57 -12.46
CA ALA A 570 14.32 70.68 -13.23
C ALA A 570 13.40 71.11 -14.38
N HIS A 571 12.53 70.23 -14.90
CA HIS A 571 11.60 70.63 -15.96
C HIS A 571 10.31 71.29 -15.44
N GLU A 572 9.92 71.10 -14.20
CA GLU A 572 8.73 71.74 -13.62
C GLU A 572 9.01 73.16 -13.16
N THR A 573 10.27 73.60 -13.03
CA THR A 573 10.63 74.93 -12.57
C THR A 573 10.85 75.96 -13.71
N VAL A 574 10.60 75.58 -14.96
CA VAL A 574 10.77 76.48 -16.12
C VAL A 574 9.43 76.92 -16.74
N LEU A 575 8.31 76.66 -16.10
CA LEU A 575 7.00 77.21 -16.48
C LEU A 575 6.53 78.23 -15.40
N HIS A 576 7.15 79.42 -15.40
CA HIS A 576 6.57 80.64 -14.89
C HIS A 576 6.78 81.77 -15.90
#